data_b919e42566c4e31d246ef74d26d6658c
#
_entry.id   b919e42566c4e31d246ef74d26d6658c
#
_cell.length_a   1.000
_cell.length_b   1.000
_cell.length_c   1.000
_cell.angle_alpha   90.00
_cell.angle_beta   90.00
_cell.angle_gamma   90.00
#
_symmetry.space_group_name_H-M   'P 1'
#
loop_
_entity.id
_entity.type
_entity.pdbx_description
1 polymer ?
#
loop_
_entity_poly.entity_id
_entity_poly.type
_entity_poly.pdbx_seq_one_letter_code
_entity_poly.pdbx_strand_id
1 'polypeptide(L)'
;MLKSRVIAVVTLREGQVVQSVCFKHTNIIHYDAYHAVETFNRWSVDEIILVDVSPSRISTDSKKAKDTNNQFIEILKKVASTCFVPLTAGGWITTEDYAASLIENGADKLLLNTVFHTDPDLVTRL
;
A
#
# COMPACT_ATOMS: atom_id res chain seq x y z
N MET A 1 26.39 -15.01 6.89
CA MET A 1 26.05 -14.03 7.94
C MET A 1 24.75 -13.34 7.60
N LEU A 2 23.80 -13.34 8.53
CA LEU A 2 22.53 -12.64 8.35
C LEU A 2 22.75 -11.14 8.47
N LYS A 3 22.30 -10.41 7.47
CA LYS A 3 22.40 -8.95 7.45
C LYS A 3 21.08 -8.35 7.90
N SER A 4 21.11 -7.39 8.82
CA SER A 4 19.93 -6.64 9.23
C SER A 4 19.40 -5.81 8.04
N ARG A 5 18.06 -5.79 7.87
CA ARG A 5 17.40 -5.04 6.82
C ARG A 5 16.48 -4.00 7.43
N VAL A 6 16.39 -2.85 6.80
CA VAL A 6 15.48 -1.77 7.20
C VAL A 6 14.34 -1.70 6.19
N ILE A 7 13.13 -1.84 6.68
CA ILE A 7 11.92 -1.78 5.87
C ILE A 7 11.14 -0.54 6.29
N ALA A 8 10.89 0.36 5.34
CA ALA A 8 10.08 1.56 5.58
C ALA A 8 8.62 1.25 5.22
N VAL A 9 7.71 1.61 6.12
CA VAL A 9 6.27 1.45 5.91
C VAL A 9 5.63 2.81 5.72
N VAL A 10 5.00 3.02 4.57
CA VAL A 10 4.28 4.25 4.24
C VAL A 10 2.79 3.93 4.28
N THR A 11 2.09 4.50 5.25
CA THR A 11 0.65 4.31 5.44
C THR A 11 -0.11 5.46 4.78
N LEU A 12 -1.04 5.13 3.89
CA LEU A 12 -1.84 6.10 3.15
C LEU A 12 -3.29 6.07 3.58
N ARG A 13 -3.87 7.25 3.73
CA ARG A 13 -5.31 7.44 3.91
C ARG A 13 -5.79 8.51 2.94
N GLU A 14 -6.68 8.13 2.04
CA GLU A 14 -7.20 9.02 0.98
C GLU A 14 -6.06 9.71 0.20
N GLY A 15 -5.00 8.95 -0.09
CA GLY A 15 -3.86 9.43 -0.86
C GLY A 15 -2.82 10.22 -0.09
N GLN A 16 -3.00 10.42 1.22
CA GLN A 16 -2.06 11.18 2.06
C GLN A 16 -1.30 10.26 3.01
N VAL A 17 -0.03 10.57 3.25
CA VAL A 17 0.79 9.82 4.20
C VAL A 17 0.38 10.18 5.62
N VAL A 18 0.00 9.19 6.42
CA VAL A 18 -0.54 9.40 7.76
C VAL A 18 0.20 8.57 8.80
N GLN A 19 0.09 9.00 10.05
CA GLN A 19 0.43 8.22 11.23
C GLN A 19 -0.85 7.85 11.95
N SER A 20 -1.05 6.55 12.19
CA SER A 20 -2.23 6.08 12.92
C SER A 20 -1.92 6.03 14.41
N VAL A 21 -2.82 6.60 15.22
CA VAL A 21 -2.74 6.55 16.68
C VAL A 21 -3.86 5.64 17.18
N CYS A 22 -3.50 4.44 17.66
CA CYS A 22 -4.43 3.42 18.17
C CYS A 22 -5.54 3.07 17.17
N PHE A 23 -5.29 3.23 15.88
CA PHE A 23 -6.24 3.02 14.77
C PHE A 23 -7.52 3.88 14.85
N LYS A 24 -7.57 4.81 15.80
CA LYS A 24 -8.73 5.71 15.99
C LYS A 24 -8.52 7.09 15.38
N HIS A 25 -7.30 7.58 15.44
CA HIS A 25 -6.94 8.90 14.93
C HIS A 25 -5.79 8.76 13.95
N THR A 26 -5.82 9.56 12.89
CA THR A 26 -4.73 9.62 11.94
C THR A 26 -4.24 11.06 11.84
N ASN A 27 -2.92 11.23 11.90
CA ASN A 27 -2.27 12.51 11.68
C ASN A 27 -1.59 12.50 10.32
N ILE A 28 -1.79 13.56 9.54
CA ILE A 28 -1.14 13.68 8.24
C ILE A 28 0.33 14.03 8.49
N ILE A 29 1.23 13.17 8.00
CA ILE A 29 2.68 13.40 8.06
C ILE A 29 3.14 14.08 6.78
N HIS A 30 2.60 13.65 5.64
CA HIS A 30 2.99 14.16 4.34
C HIS A 30 1.81 14.07 3.38
N TYR A 31 1.69 15.06 2.48
CA TYR A 31 0.60 15.09 1.51
C TYR A 31 0.88 14.28 0.25
N ASP A 32 2.13 13.84 0.04
CA ASP A 32 2.54 13.15 -1.19
C ASP A 32 3.41 11.94 -0.88
N ALA A 33 2.88 10.76 -1.20
CA ALA A 33 3.58 9.49 -1.03
C ALA A 33 4.86 9.43 -1.87
N TYR A 34 4.86 10.03 -3.06
CA TYR A 34 6.02 10.05 -3.95
C TYR A 34 7.23 10.70 -3.25
N HIS A 35 7.04 11.85 -2.60
CA HIS A 35 8.11 12.52 -1.89
C HIS A 35 8.59 11.75 -0.68
N ALA A 36 7.69 11.08 0.04
CA ALA A 36 8.06 10.23 1.17
C ALA A 36 8.94 9.07 0.71
N VAL A 37 8.57 8.39 -0.36
CA VAL A 37 9.34 7.29 -0.93
C VAL A 37 10.69 7.77 -1.46
N GLU A 38 10.73 8.93 -2.10
CA GLU A 38 11.97 9.52 -2.57
C GLU A 38 12.96 9.76 -1.41
N THR A 39 12.45 10.23 -0.28
CA THR A 39 13.26 10.41 0.93
C THR A 39 13.83 9.09 1.43
N PHE A 40 13.02 8.03 1.49
CA PHE A 40 13.49 6.70 1.90
C PHE A 40 14.50 6.11 0.93
N ASN A 41 14.37 6.37 -0.37
CA ASN A 41 15.38 5.97 -1.34
C ASN A 41 16.74 6.63 -1.05
N ARG A 42 16.73 7.92 -0.66
CA ARG A 42 17.95 8.63 -0.28
C ARG A 42 18.58 8.06 0.99
N TRP A 43 17.77 7.55 1.90
CA TRP A 43 18.25 6.96 3.15
C TRP A 43 18.67 5.49 2.99
N SER A 44 18.60 4.97 1.78
CA SER A 44 19.05 3.60 1.44
C SER A 44 18.37 2.52 2.26
N VAL A 45 17.05 2.63 2.46
CA VAL A 45 16.27 1.54 3.06
C VAL A 45 16.29 0.32 2.13
N ASP A 46 16.12 -0.88 2.69
CA ASP A 46 16.20 -2.12 1.93
C ASP A 46 14.91 -2.48 1.20
N GLU A 47 13.76 -2.13 1.75
CA GLU A 47 12.45 -2.36 1.14
C GLU A 47 11.48 -1.27 1.56
N ILE A 48 10.43 -1.08 0.76
CA ILE A 48 9.35 -0.13 1.06
C ILE A 48 8.02 -0.87 0.99
N ILE A 49 7.16 -0.65 2.00
CA ILE A 49 5.80 -1.17 2.03
C ILE A 49 4.84 0.02 1.94
N LEU A 50 3.96 0.01 0.94
CA LEU A 50 2.93 1.03 0.74
C LEU A 50 1.58 0.41 1.10
N VAL A 51 0.94 0.92 2.14
CA VAL A 51 -0.32 0.35 2.68
C VAL A 51 -1.42 1.39 2.66
N ASP A 52 -2.56 1.03 2.08
CA ASP A 52 -3.75 1.89 2.06
C ASP A 52 -4.70 1.50 3.21
N VAL A 53 -5.00 2.47 4.07
CA VAL A 53 -5.94 2.29 5.19
C VAL A 53 -7.18 3.19 5.05
N SER A 54 -7.48 3.64 3.84
CA SER A 54 -8.60 4.57 3.57
C SER A 54 -9.95 4.00 3.98
N PRO A 55 -10.72 4.68 4.85
CA PRO A 55 -12.04 4.19 5.26
C PRO A 55 -13.06 4.10 4.12
N SER A 56 -12.88 4.88 3.06
CA SER A 56 -13.76 4.86 1.89
C SER A 56 -13.84 3.48 1.22
N ARG A 57 -12.84 2.62 1.46
CA ARG A 57 -12.80 1.26 0.89
C ARG A 57 -13.81 0.31 1.53
N ILE A 58 -14.29 0.62 2.72
CA ILE A 58 -15.33 -0.16 3.42
C ILE A 58 -16.71 0.49 3.27
N SER A 59 -16.81 1.56 2.48
CA SER A 59 -18.09 2.23 2.23
C SER A 59 -19.03 1.33 1.42
N THR A 60 -20.34 1.44 1.69
CA THR A 60 -21.36 0.81 0.87
C THR A 60 -21.49 1.46 -0.51
N ASP A 61 -20.90 2.64 -0.69
CA ASP A 61 -20.82 3.32 -1.98
C ASP A 61 -19.74 2.69 -2.83
N SER A 62 -20.13 1.85 -3.78
CA SER A 62 -19.21 1.13 -4.66
C SER A 62 -18.39 2.08 -5.55
N LYS A 63 -18.95 3.23 -5.94
CA LYS A 63 -18.24 4.22 -6.74
C LYS A 63 -17.09 4.84 -5.95
N LYS A 64 -17.34 5.22 -4.70
CA LYS A 64 -16.34 5.81 -3.82
C LYS A 64 -15.18 4.83 -3.56
N ALA A 65 -15.50 3.56 -3.29
CA ALA A 65 -14.50 2.51 -3.08
C ALA A 65 -13.66 2.30 -4.35
N LYS A 66 -14.28 2.29 -5.52
CA LYS A 66 -13.59 2.14 -6.80
C LYS A 66 -12.68 3.33 -7.10
N ASP A 67 -13.14 4.55 -6.83
CA ASP A 67 -12.34 5.76 -7.04
C ASP A 67 -11.11 5.74 -6.14
N THR A 68 -11.24 5.30 -4.90
CA THR A 68 -10.11 5.17 -3.97
C THR A 68 -9.13 4.09 -4.43
N ASN A 69 -9.63 2.96 -4.96
CA ASN A 69 -8.79 1.93 -5.56
C ASN A 69 -7.95 2.50 -6.71
N ASN A 70 -8.60 3.25 -7.60
CA ASN A 70 -7.92 3.86 -8.74
C ASN A 70 -6.89 4.89 -8.29
N GLN A 71 -7.20 5.69 -7.28
CA GLN A 71 -6.26 6.65 -6.70
C GLN A 71 -5.01 5.94 -6.15
N PHE A 72 -5.19 4.85 -5.42
CA PHE A 72 -4.07 4.09 -4.87
C PHE A 72 -3.19 3.51 -5.97
N ILE A 73 -3.81 2.96 -7.03
CA ILE A 73 -3.09 2.42 -8.18
C ILE A 73 -2.27 3.50 -8.87
N GLU A 74 -2.82 4.69 -9.06
CA GLU A 74 -2.09 5.81 -9.68
C GLU A 74 -0.89 6.24 -8.82
N ILE A 75 -1.06 6.29 -7.50
CA ILE A 75 0.04 6.58 -6.58
C ILE A 75 1.11 5.48 -6.67
N LEU A 76 0.70 4.22 -6.69
CA LEU A 76 1.62 3.08 -6.81
C LEU A 76 2.44 3.16 -8.09
N LYS A 77 1.81 3.47 -9.22
CA LYS A 77 2.51 3.64 -10.50
C LYS A 77 3.58 4.72 -10.42
N LYS A 78 3.22 5.86 -9.85
CA LYS A 78 4.13 7.00 -9.71
C LYS A 78 5.30 6.66 -8.79
N VAL A 79 5.03 6.00 -7.67
CA VAL A 79 6.06 5.57 -6.73
C VAL A 79 6.98 4.53 -7.36
N ALA A 80 6.40 3.54 -8.05
CA ALA A 80 7.17 2.47 -8.67
C ALA A 80 8.15 2.98 -9.73
N SER A 81 7.81 4.08 -10.41
CA SER A 81 8.68 4.66 -11.45
C SER A 81 10.00 5.20 -10.89
N THR A 82 10.08 5.48 -9.60
CA THR A 82 11.27 6.03 -8.94
C THR A 82 11.81 5.18 -7.80
N CYS A 83 11.15 4.07 -7.48
CA CYS A 83 11.57 3.19 -6.38
C CYS A 83 12.65 2.24 -6.87
N PHE A 84 13.82 2.25 -6.21
CA PHE A 84 14.97 1.42 -6.57
C PHE A 84 15.11 0.18 -5.72
N VAL A 85 14.18 -0.05 -4.78
CA VAL A 85 14.19 -1.20 -3.89
C VAL A 85 12.88 -1.98 -4.04
N PRO A 86 12.80 -3.23 -3.56
CA PRO A 86 11.54 -3.97 -3.62
C PRO A 86 10.37 -3.20 -2.99
N LEU A 87 9.26 -3.16 -3.69
CA LEU A 87 8.06 -2.42 -3.30
C LEU A 87 6.92 -3.39 -3.02
N THR A 88 6.41 -3.36 -1.80
CA THR A 88 5.24 -4.15 -1.39
C THR A 88 4.03 -3.24 -1.31
N ALA A 89 2.93 -3.64 -1.88
CA ALA A 89 1.67 -2.89 -1.82
C ALA A 89 0.60 -3.72 -1.11
N GLY A 90 -0.24 -3.05 -0.35
CA GLY A 90 -1.30 -3.72 0.39
C GLY A 90 -2.39 -2.80 0.90
N GLY A 91 -3.34 -3.42 1.58
CA GLY A 91 -4.54 -2.76 2.08
C GLY A 91 -5.76 -3.08 1.23
N TRP A 92 -6.79 -3.64 1.87
CA TRP A 92 -8.08 -3.91 1.24
C TRP A 92 -8.02 -4.85 0.03
N ILE A 93 -7.04 -5.77 -0.02
CA ILE A 93 -6.96 -6.77 -1.10
C ILE A 93 -7.98 -7.87 -0.79
N THR A 94 -9.07 -7.89 -1.56
CA THR A 94 -10.16 -8.84 -1.38
C THR A 94 -10.51 -9.61 -2.67
N THR A 95 -9.89 -9.27 -3.79
CA THR A 95 -10.14 -9.92 -5.09
C THR A 95 -8.84 -10.19 -5.82
N GLU A 96 -8.85 -11.21 -6.69
CA GLU A 96 -7.72 -11.52 -7.55
C GLU A 96 -7.44 -10.39 -8.55
N ASP A 97 -8.49 -9.79 -9.09
CA ASP A 97 -8.36 -8.72 -10.08
C ASP A 97 -7.63 -7.52 -9.51
N TYR A 98 -7.96 -7.12 -8.28
CA TYR A 98 -7.28 -6.02 -7.62
C TYR A 98 -5.82 -6.38 -7.30
N ALA A 99 -5.58 -7.59 -6.82
CA ALA A 99 -4.22 -8.07 -6.56
C ALA A 99 -3.37 -8.04 -7.83
N ALA A 100 -3.91 -8.54 -8.94
CA ALA A 100 -3.22 -8.51 -10.24
C ALA A 100 -2.92 -7.09 -10.68
N SER A 101 -3.87 -6.15 -10.48
CA SER A 101 -3.68 -4.74 -10.81
C SER A 101 -2.50 -4.13 -10.05
N LEU A 102 -2.33 -4.47 -8.78
CA LEU A 102 -1.20 -3.97 -7.98
C LEU A 102 0.14 -4.47 -8.53
N ILE A 103 0.22 -5.75 -8.87
CA ILE A 103 1.45 -6.31 -9.45
C ILE A 103 1.74 -5.68 -10.81
N GLU A 104 0.72 -5.55 -11.67
CA GLU A 104 0.88 -4.95 -13.00
C GLU A 104 1.33 -3.49 -12.94
N ASN A 105 0.99 -2.78 -11.86
CA ASN A 105 1.30 -1.36 -11.72
C ASN A 105 2.53 -1.09 -10.86
N GLY A 106 3.33 -2.11 -10.56
CA GLY A 106 4.67 -1.93 -10.02
C GLY A 106 4.97 -2.56 -8.67
N ALA A 107 4.02 -3.20 -8.03
CA ALA A 107 4.30 -3.91 -6.79
C ALA A 107 5.08 -5.21 -7.07
N ASP A 108 6.13 -5.45 -6.30
CA ASP A 108 6.90 -6.68 -6.37
C ASP A 108 6.27 -7.77 -5.50
N LYS A 109 5.60 -7.36 -4.41
CA LYS A 109 4.96 -8.25 -3.45
C LYS A 109 3.65 -7.63 -2.99
N LEU A 110 2.78 -8.47 -2.43
CA LEU A 110 1.52 -8.05 -1.85
C LEU A 110 1.52 -8.26 -0.35
N LEU A 111 0.91 -7.33 0.39
CA LEU A 111 0.67 -7.45 1.83
C LEU A 111 -0.79 -7.83 2.05
N LEU A 112 -1.01 -9.00 2.63
CA LEU A 112 -2.34 -9.54 2.91
C LEU A 112 -2.51 -9.72 4.41
N ASN A 113 -3.69 -9.40 4.93
CA ASN A 113 -3.99 -9.63 6.35
C ASN A 113 -5.42 -10.15 6.53
N THR A 114 -6.41 -9.28 6.44
CA THR A 114 -7.81 -9.64 6.71
C THR A 114 -8.31 -10.79 5.82
N VAL A 115 -7.88 -10.86 4.57
CA VAL A 115 -8.30 -11.87 3.61
C VAL A 115 -7.90 -13.30 4.04
N PHE A 116 -6.84 -13.45 4.83
CA PHE A 116 -6.48 -14.75 5.39
C PHE A 116 -7.60 -15.35 6.26
N HIS A 117 -8.38 -14.49 6.88
CA HIS A 117 -9.47 -14.90 7.76
C HIS A 117 -10.82 -14.96 7.04
N THR A 118 -11.06 -14.07 6.06
CA THR A 118 -12.35 -13.96 5.37
C THR A 118 -12.43 -14.82 4.12
N ASP A 119 -11.34 -15.00 3.40
CA ASP A 119 -11.28 -15.81 2.17
C ASP A 119 -9.89 -16.42 2.00
N PRO A 120 -9.55 -17.47 2.77
CA PRO A 120 -8.23 -18.10 2.65
C PRO A 120 -7.98 -18.73 1.29
N ASP A 121 -9.00 -19.09 0.55
CA ASP A 121 -8.86 -19.65 -0.80
C ASP A 121 -8.29 -18.65 -1.77
N LEU A 122 -8.58 -17.35 -1.58
CA LEU A 122 -8.01 -16.28 -2.40
C LEU A 122 -6.48 -16.28 -2.30
N VAL A 123 -5.95 -16.48 -1.10
CA VAL A 123 -4.50 -16.51 -0.87
C VAL A 123 -3.84 -17.62 -1.70
N THR A 124 -4.49 -18.77 -1.77
CA THR A 124 -3.99 -19.91 -2.56
C THR A 124 -4.02 -19.61 -4.05
N ARG A 125 -5.00 -18.82 -4.54
CA ARG A 125 -5.12 -18.45 -5.95
C ARG A 125 -4.14 -17.35 -6.39
N LEU A 126 -3.56 -16.62 -5.46
CA LEU A 126 -2.64 -15.52 -5.78
C LEU A 126 -1.18 -15.96 -6.07
#